data_daaf78b15121c93956b3d7873b3f2da5
#
_entry.id   daaf78b15121c93956b3d7873b3f2da5
#
_cell.length_a   1.000
_cell.length_b   1.000
_cell.length_c   1.000
_cell.angle_alpha   90.00
_cell.angle_beta   90.00
_cell.angle_gamma   90.00
#
_symmetry.space_group_name_H-M   'P 1'
#
loop_
_entity.id
_entity.type
_entity.pdbx_description
1 polymer ?
#
loop_
_entity_poly.entity_id
_entity_poly.type
_entity_poly.pdbx_seq_one_letter_code
_entity_poly.pdbx_strand_id
1 'polypeptide(L)'
;KSSGDRRLYIQAMINYNRTFNTVHNVSGMFLYNQDQYNGNAPEDLIESLPQRKQGFAGRVTYAYDYRYMAELNFGYNGSENFAKGNRFGFFPSVAVGYNISREKFFEKFSDVVSNLKLRASWGLVGNDQIGGERYIYLSNIELENGDLGYTTGRDQNISKNGPKYIRYANNDITWEVGSKWNFGIDFGIKNELNITFDIFKEIRKDIFMERQQIPDYWGTNGKDKWMNLATKMYGNLGKVENKGLDFSIDYVKRFNNDF
;
A
#
# COMPACT_ATOMS: atom_id res chain seq x y z
N LYS A 1 17.67 1.07 -31.70
CA LYS A 1 16.38 0.47 -31.22
C LYS A 1 15.45 1.62 -30.84
N SER A 2 14.23 1.68 -31.38
CA SER A 2 13.20 2.60 -30.92
C SER A 2 12.46 1.93 -29.76
N SER A 3 12.34 2.63 -28.63
CA SER A 3 11.51 2.18 -27.49
C SER A 3 10.20 2.96 -27.50
N GLY A 4 9.12 2.31 -27.13
CA GLY A 4 7.81 2.92 -26.95
C GLY A 4 7.04 2.16 -25.89
N ASP A 5 6.05 2.82 -25.31
CA ASP A 5 5.17 2.22 -24.32
C ASP A 5 3.72 2.61 -24.58
N ARG A 6 2.81 1.82 -24.04
CA ARG A 6 1.37 2.06 -24.10
C ARG A 6 0.78 1.87 -22.72
N ARG A 7 0.09 2.88 -22.21
CA ARG A 7 -0.70 2.78 -20.98
C ARG A 7 -2.17 3.05 -21.28
N LEU A 8 -3.03 2.18 -20.73
CA LEU A 8 -4.48 2.33 -20.76
C LEU A 8 -4.97 2.41 -19.32
N TYR A 9 -5.56 3.54 -18.94
CA TYR A 9 -6.19 3.75 -17.65
C TYR A 9 -7.67 4.03 -17.84
N ILE A 10 -8.51 3.27 -17.13
CA ILE A 10 -9.97 3.43 -17.14
C ILE A 10 -10.40 3.62 -15.69
N GLN A 11 -11.25 4.64 -15.46
CA GLN A 11 -11.85 4.89 -14.16
C GLN A 11 -13.33 5.25 -14.34
N ALA A 12 -14.16 4.65 -13.47
CA ALA A 12 -15.57 5.01 -13.34
C ALA A 12 -15.88 5.26 -11.87
N MET A 13 -16.62 6.34 -11.58
CA MET A 13 -16.95 6.72 -10.21
C MET A 13 -18.40 7.19 -10.11
N ILE A 14 -19.09 6.74 -9.07
CA ILE A 14 -20.44 7.16 -8.71
C ILE A 14 -20.38 7.78 -7.32
N ASN A 15 -20.93 8.99 -7.19
CA ASN A 15 -21.03 9.69 -5.91
C ASN A 15 -22.51 9.94 -5.59
N TYR A 16 -22.82 9.79 -4.31
CA TYR A 16 -24.11 10.13 -3.74
C TYR A 16 -23.89 11.02 -2.52
N ASN A 17 -24.67 12.11 -2.40
CA ASN A 17 -24.63 12.98 -1.23
C ASN A 17 -26.04 13.52 -0.98
N ARG A 18 -26.55 13.33 0.24
CA ARG A 18 -27.87 13.81 0.63
C ARG A 18 -27.95 14.09 2.12
N THR A 19 -28.63 15.19 2.45
CA THR A 19 -29.03 15.51 3.82
C THR A 19 -30.52 15.21 3.99
N PHE A 20 -30.87 14.41 5.00
CA PHE A 20 -32.23 14.09 5.37
C PHE A 20 -32.58 14.82 6.67
N ASN A 21 -33.81 15.35 6.75
CA ASN A 21 -34.32 16.04 7.93
C ASN A 21 -33.35 17.09 8.50
N THR A 22 -32.53 17.73 7.67
CA THR A 22 -31.52 18.74 8.01
C THR A 22 -30.39 18.28 8.96
N VAL A 23 -30.51 17.12 9.58
CA VAL A 23 -29.58 16.61 10.61
C VAL A 23 -28.82 15.34 10.20
N HIS A 24 -29.35 14.56 9.25
CA HIS A 24 -28.70 13.31 8.81
C HIS A 24 -27.98 13.54 7.49
N ASN A 25 -26.67 13.61 7.52
CA ASN A 25 -25.84 13.75 6.32
C ASN A 25 -25.29 12.37 5.94
N VAL A 26 -25.63 11.93 4.73
CA VAL A 26 -25.19 10.66 4.17
C VAL A 26 -24.42 10.94 2.90
N SER A 27 -23.21 10.39 2.77
CA SER A 27 -22.53 10.35 1.48
C SER A 27 -22.03 8.95 1.16
N GLY A 28 -21.95 8.64 -0.12
CA GLY A 28 -21.44 7.39 -0.64
C GLY A 28 -20.65 7.62 -1.91
N MET A 29 -19.60 6.83 -2.07
CA MET A 29 -18.79 6.79 -3.28
C MET A 29 -18.51 5.33 -3.63
N PHE A 30 -18.59 5.01 -4.90
CA PHE A 30 -18.12 3.75 -5.44
C PHE A 30 -17.25 4.04 -6.65
N LEU A 31 -16.05 3.45 -6.67
CA LEU A 31 -15.03 3.63 -7.69
C LEU A 31 -14.62 2.27 -8.26
N TYR A 32 -14.51 2.21 -9.58
CA TYR A 32 -13.79 1.17 -10.31
C TYR A 32 -12.60 1.78 -11.03
N ASN A 33 -11.45 1.11 -11.00
CA ASN A 33 -10.30 1.48 -11.80
C ASN A 33 -9.62 0.27 -12.41
N GLN A 34 -9.01 0.48 -13.56
CA GLN A 34 -8.16 -0.49 -14.25
C GLN A 34 -6.99 0.24 -14.88
N ASP A 35 -5.78 -0.31 -14.72
CA ASP A 35 -4.55 0.18 -15.31
C ASP A 35 -3.84 -0.95 -16.04
N GLN A 36 -3.43 -0.72 -17.28
CA GLN A 36 -2.62 -1.64 -18.07
C GLN A 36 -1.47 -0.89 -18.72
N TYR A 37 -0.25 -1.37 -18.49
CA TYR A 37 0.96 -0.86 -19.10
C TYR A 37 1.66 -1.95 -19.91
N ASN A 38 2.13 -1.62 -21.11
CA ASN A 38 2.92 -2.49 -21.99
C ASN A 38 4.11 -1.72 -22.54
N GLY A 39 5.32 -2.24 -22.34
CA GLY A 39 6.53 -1.78 -23.00
C GLY A 39 6.85 -2.61 -24.25
N ASN A 40 7.52 -2.05 -25.25
CA ASN A 40 7.86 -2.72 -26.50
C ASN A 40 9.36 -3.07 -26.67
N ALA A 41 10.19 -2.77 -25.66
CA ALA A 41 11.64 -3.02 -25.69
C ALA A 41 12.09 -3.80 -24.44
N PRO A 42 11.51 -5.01 -24.17
CA PRO A 42 11.86 -5.79 -22.99
C PRO A 42 13.29 -6.32 -23.11
N GLU A 43 14.01 -6.36 -22.00
CA GLU A 43 15.33 -7.00 -21.91
C GLU A 43 15.20 -8.48 -21.59
N ASP A 44 14.12 -8.87 -20.89
CA ASP A 44 13.82 -10.26 -20.58
C ASP A 44 12.34 -10.63 -20.80
N LEU A 45 12.00 -11.92 -20.62
CA LEU A 45 10.65 -12.44 -20.77
C LEU A 45 9.69 -11.79 -19.76
N ILE A 46 10.13 -11.54 -18.53
CA ILE A 46 9.30 -10.97 -17.46
C ILE A 46 8.92 -9.53 -17.77
N GLU A 47 9.86 -8.76 -18.32
CA GLU A 47 9.59 -7.38 -18.74
C GLU A 47 8.64 -7.30 -19.94
N SER A 48 8.60 -8.35 -20.78
CA SER A 48 7.67 -8.43 -21.92
C SER A 48 6.20 -8.60 -21.50
N LEU A 49 5.95 -9.04 -20.26
CA LEU A 49 4.59 -9.25 -19.78
C LEU A 49 3.93 -7.91 -19.42
N PRO A 50 2.64 -7.72 -19.80
CA PRO A 50 1.91 -6.52 -19.47
C PRO A 50 1.77 -6.35 -17.95
N GLN A 51 1.80 -5.11 -17.45
CA GLN A 51 1.47 -4.81 -16.06
C GLN A 51 -0.01 -4.46 -15.97
N ARG A 52 -0.77 -5.20 -15.20
CA ARG A 52 -2.20 -4.96 -15.03
C ARG A 52 -2.56 -4.87 -13.56
N LYS A 53 -3.34 -3.84 -13.24
CA LYS A 53 -3.96 -3.63 -11.94
C LYS A 53 -5.42 -3.28 -12.13
N GLN A 54 -6.26 -3.73 -11.23
CA GLN A 54 -7.66 -3.33 -11.19
C GLN A 54 -8.12 -3.23 -9.75
N GLY A 55 -9.14 -2.41 -9.51
CA GLY A 55 -9.64 -2.23 -8.16
C GLY A 55 -11.04 -1.69 -8.10
N PHE A 56 -11.69 -2.00 -6.99
CA PHE A 56 -12.93 -1.40 -6.54
C PHE A 56 -12.64 -0.71 -5.22
N ALA A 57 -13.19 0.48 -5.05
CA ALA A 57 -13.16 1.19 -3.78
C ALA A 57 -14.57 1.70 -3.45
N GLY A 58 -14.93 1.63 -2.19
CA GLY A 58 -16.18 2.17 -1.70
C GLY A 58 -15.97 2.96 -0.43
N ARG A 59 -16.74 4.03 -0.28
CA ARG A 59 -16.82 4.86 0.93
C ARG A 59 -18.25 5.15 1.24
N VAL A 60 -18.62 5.03 2.51
CA VAL A 60 -19.89 5.51 3.05
C VAL A 60 -19.60 6.35 4.26
N THR A 61 -20.11 7.57 4.31
CA THR A 61 -20.02 8.43 5.48
C THR A 61 -21.41 8.75 5.99
N TYR A 62 -21.53 8.84 7.29
CA TYR A 62 -22.74 9.27 7.98
C TYR A 62 -22.40 10.27 9.06
N ALA A 63 -23.12 11.37 9.11
CA ALA A 63 -23.02 12.32 10.20
C ALA A 63 -24.41 12.71 10.70
N TYR A 64 -24.62 12.55 12.01
CA TYR A 64 -25.80 13.01 12.71
C TYR A 64 -25.52 14.37 13.35
N ASP A 65 -26.13 15.43 12.82
CA ASP A 65 -26.00 16.82 13.26
C ASP A 65 -24.53 17.26 13.45
N TYR A 66 -23.60 16.64 12.67
CA TYR A 66 -22.15 16.81 12.84
C TYR A 66 -21.64 16.56 14.28
N ARG A 67 -22.45 15.93 15.13
CA ARG A 67 -22.08 15.48 16.48
C ARG A 67 -21.46 14.10 16.44
N TYR A 68 -22.17 13.16 15.85
CA TYR A 68 -21.70 11.78 15.69
C TYR A 68 -21.40 11.54 14.20
N MET A 69 -20.19 11.10 13.93
CA MET A 69 -19.71 10.83 12.58
C MET A 69 -19.19 9.41 12.49
N ALA A 70 -19.51 8.74 11.41
CA ALA A 70 -18.98 7.43 11.09
C ALA A 70 -18.60 7.36 9.61
N GLU A 71 -17.51 6.67 9.31
CA GLU A 71 -17.04 6.43 7.96
C GLU A 71 -16.62 4.97 7.81
N LEU A 72 -17.08 4.33 6.75
CA LEU A 72 -16.69 3.00 6.34
C LEU A 72 -16.08 3.08 4.95
N ASN A 73 -14.89 2.53 4.79
CA ASN A 73 -14.24 2.42 3.50
C ASN A 73 -13.85 0.98 3.24
N PHE A 74 -13.76 0.60 1.98
CA PHE A 74 -13.10 -0.61 1.56
C PHE A 74 -12.37 -0.39 0.24
N GLY A 75 -11.26 -1.13 0.08
CA GLY A 75 -10.58 -1.32 -1.18
C GLY A 75 -10.52 -2.82 -1.48
N TYR A 76 -10.86 -3.21 -2.70
CA TYR A 76 -10.68 -4.56 -3.21
C TYR A 76 -9.84 -4.47 -4.47
N ASN A 77 -8.53 -4.73 -4.33
CA ASN A 77 -7.53 -4.45 -5.35
C ASN A 77 -6.89 -5.74 -5.84
N GLY A 78 -6.69 -5.84 -7.15
CA GLY A 78 -6.01 -6.94 -7.82
C GLY A 78 -4.72 -6.50 -8.49
N SER A 79 -3.66 -7.29 -8.32
CA SER A 79 -2.34 -7.08 -8.93
C SER A 79 -1.85 -8.36 -9.59
N GLU A 80 -1.31 -8.25 -10.80
CA GLU A 80 -0.68 -9.38 -11.50
C GLU A 80 0.70 -9.74 -10.97
N ASN A 81 1.24 -8.99 -10.02
CA ASN A 81 2.47 -9.36 -9.32
C ASN A 81 2.36 -10.67 -8.54
N PHE A 82 1.12 -11.11 -8.23
CA PHE A 82 0.83 -12.29 -7.43
C PHE A 82 0.23 -13.43 -8.25
N ALA A 83 0.44 -14.68 -7.81
CA ALA A 83 -0.15 -15.87 -8.38
C ALA A 83 -1.69 -15.84 -8.33
N LYS A 84 -2.35 -16.64 -9.18
CA LYS A 84 -3.79 -16.60 -9.43
C LYS A 84 -4.67 -16.69 -8.17
N GLY A 85 -4.22 -17.29 -7.09
CA GLY A 85 -4.96 -17.37 -5.80
C GLY A 85 -4.77 -16.14 -4.90
N ASN A 86 -3.69 -15.36 -5.07
CA ASN A 86 -3.26 -14.29 -4.18
C ASN A 86 -3.38 -12.90 -4.80
N ARG A 87 -3.94 -12.80 -6.01
CA ARG A 87 -4.01 -11.53 -6.77
C ARG A 87 -4.82 -10.45 -6.10
N PHE A 88 -5.92 -10.82 -5.42
CA PHE A 88 -6.86 -9.85 -4.86
C PHE A 88 -6.71 -9.74 -3.36
N GLY A 89 -6.60 -8.49 -2.89
CA GLY A 89 -6.59 -8.13 -1.48
C GLY A 89 -7.80 -7.27 -1.10
N PHE A 90 -8.37 -7.52 0.08
CA PHE A 90 -9.47 -6.74 0.66
C PHE A 90 -8.98 -5.92 1.84
N PHE A 91 -9.16 -4.61 1.77
CA PHE A 91 -8.61 -3.64 2.71
C PHE A 91 -9.72 -2.73 3.25
N PRO A 92 -10.43 -3.15 4.31
CA PRO A 92 -11.45 -2.35 4.95
C PRO A 92 -10.85 -1.32 5.90
N SER A 93 -11.58 -0.22 6.12
CA SER A 93 -11.31 0.73 7.20
C SER A 93 -12.59 1.31 7.78
N VAL A 94 -12.54 1.68 9.05
CA VAL A 94 -13.60 2.33 9.79
C VAL A 94 -13.04 3.50 10.57
N ALA A 95 -13.78 4.61 10.58
CA ALA A 95 -13.48 5.76 11.42
C ALA A 95 -14.76 6.26 12.11
N VAL A 96 -14.61 6.73 13.31
CA VAL A 96 -15.69 7.36 14.09
C VAL A 96 -15.19 8.68 14.65
N GLY A 97 -16.11 9.64 14.74
CA GLY A 97 -15.84 10.95 15.32
C GLY A 97 -16.99 11.38 16.22
N TYR A 98 -16.64 11.97 17.36
CA TYR A 98 -17.60 12.56 18.28
C TYR A 98 -17.24 14.01 18.58
N ASN A 99 -18.09 14.92 18.19
CA ASN A 99 -17.91 16.35 18.42
C ASN A 99 -18.66 16.76 19.69
N ILE A 100 -17.95 16.80 20.82
CA ILE A 100 -18.47 17.11 22.15
C ILE A 100 -18.92 18.58 22.23
N SER A 101 -18.23 19.49 21.53
CA SER A 101 -18.55 20.90 21.54
C SER A 101 -19.95 21.25 20.97
N ARG A 102 -20.58 20.29 20.24
CA ARG A 102 -21.95 20.43 19.76
C ARG A 102 -23.01 19.87 20.67
N GLU A 103 -22.65 19.36 21.84
CA GLU A 103 -23.61 18.86 22.82
C GLU A 103 -24.19 20.00 23.68
N LYS A 104 -25.47 19.89 24.01
CA LYS A 104 -26.17 20.90 24.80
C LYS A 104 -25.53 21.19 26.17
N PHE A 105 -24.99 20.18 26.81
CA PHE A 105 -24.30 20.36 28.10
C PHE A 105 -22.99 21.15 27.96
N PHE A 106 -22.41 21.19 26.74
CA PHE A 106 -21.16 21.87 26.48
C PHE A 106 -21.32 23.37 26.20
N GLU A 107 -22.55 23.83 25.91
CA GLU A 107 -22.86 25.25 25.62
C GLU A 107 -22.30 26.22 26.65
N LYS A 108 -22.23 25.81 27.93
CA LYS A 108 -21.65 26.63 28.99
C LYS A 108 -20.16 26.92 28.87
N PHE A 109 -19.46 26.13 28.07
CA PHE A 109 -18.02 26.25 27.84
C PHE A 109 -17.68 26.82 26.46
N SER A 110 -18.69 27.08 25.62
CA SER A 110 -18.53 27.52 24.23
C SER A 110 -17.80 28.85 24.06
N ASP A 111 -17.87 29.74 25.12
CA ASP A 111 -17.16 31.03 25.10
C ASP A 111 -15.64 30.88 25.16
N VAL A 112 -15.15 29.77 25.70
CA VAL A 112 -13.71 29.51 25.84
C VAL A 112 -13.27 28.39 24.92
N VAL A 113 -14.00 27.27 24.90
CA VAL A 113 -13.67 26.10 24.09
C VAL A 113 -14.54 26.09 22.84
N SER A 114 -13.93 26.42 21.72
CA SER A 114 -14.61 26.50 20.41
C SER A 114 -14.79 25.15 19.72
N ASN A 115 -13.92 24.19 19.99
CA ASN A 115 -13.99 22.85 19.43
C ASN A 115 -13.41 21.81 20.39
N LEU A 116 -14.16 20.72 20.58
CA LEU A 116 -13.66 19.51 21.24
C LEU A 116 -14.21 18.31 20.51
N LYS A 117 -13.32 17.61 19.77
CA LYS A 117 -13.68 16.46 18.96
C LYS A 117 -12.77 15.29 19.26
N LEU A 118 -13.36 14.12 19.47
CA LEU A 118 -12.66 12.85 19.59
C LEU A 118 -12.73 12.11 18.26
N ARG A 119 -11.64 11.45 17.88
CA ARG A 119 -11.53 10.65 16.65
C ARG A 119 -10.92 9.30 16.97
N ALA A 120 -11.45 8.25 16.35
CA ALA A 120 -10.83 6.94 16.37
C ALA A 120 -10.96 6.32 14.99
N SER A 121 -9.91 5.65 14.52
CA SER A 121 -9.93 4.93 13.27
C SER A 121 -9.10 3.65 13.31
N TRP A 122 -9.53 2.69 12.51
CA TRP A 122 -8.81 1.47 12.23
C TRP A 122 -8.95 1.13 10.76
N GLY A 123 -7.88 0.60 10.15
CA GLY A 123 -7.95 0.17 8.77
C GLY A 123 -6.80 -0.74 8.37
N LEU A 124 -7.03 -1.48 7.28
CA LEU A 124 -6.03 -2.27 6.59
C LEU A 124 -5.59 -1.54 5.33
N VAL A 125 -4.30 -1.59 5.04
CA VAL A 125 -3.68 -1.06 3.81
C VAL A 125 -2.84 -2.15 3.18
N GLY A 126 -3.09 -2.44 1.90
CA GLY A 126 -2.31 -3.40 1.12
C GLY A 126 -1.23 -2.69 0.30
N ASN A 127 -0.08 -3.34 0.18
CA ASN A 127 1.00 -2.92 -0.71
C ASN A 127 1.38 -4.09 -1.63
N ASP A 128 1.37 -3.84 -2.96
CA ASP A 128 1.76 -4.79 -4.00
C ASP A 128 3.15 -4.51 -4.59
N GLN A 129 3.89 -3.56 -4.03
CA GLN A 129 5.25 -3.25 -4.45
C GLN A 129 6.24 -4.18 -3.76
N ILE A 130 6.68 -5.16 -4.49
CA ILE A 130 7.59 -6.21 -4.04
C ILE A 130 9.03 -5.92 -4.49
N GLY A 131 9.63 -4.85 -3.92
CA GLY A 131 11.05 -4.53 -4.09
C GLY A 131 11.51 -4.27 -5.53
N GLY A 132 10.62 -3.86 -6.44
CA GLY A 132 10.93 -3.67 -7.87
C GLY A 132 10.87 -4.94 -8.70
N GLU A 133 10.77 -6.11 -8.09
CA GLU A 133 10.60 -7.39 -8.77
C GLU A 133 9.16 -7.55 -9.28
N ARG A 134 8.98 -8.35 -10.33
CA ARG A 134 7.67 -8.62 -10.94
C ARG A 134 7.46 -10.10 -11.10
N TYR A 135 6.20 -10.55 -11.09
CA TYR A 135 5.81 -11.95 -11.36
C TYR A 135 6.65 -12.97 -10.62
N ILE A 136 6.87 -12.79 -9.31
CA ILE A 136 7.73 -13.68 -8.49
C ILE A 136 7.24 -15.12 -8.47
N TYR A 137 5.97 -15.35 -8.81
CA TYR A 137 5.42 -16.68 -9.02
C TYR A 137 5.89 -17.36 -10.33
N LEU A 138 6.71 -16.67 -11.14
CA LEU A 138 7.40 -17.23 -12.29
C LEU A 138 8.90 -17.35 -12.00
N SER A 139 9.50 -18.47 -12.42
CA SER A 139 10.95 -18.58 -12.41
C SER A 139 11.54 -17.63 -13.46
N ASN A 140 12.68 -17.02 -13.11
CA ASN A 140 13.49 -16.28 -14.08
C ASN A 140 14.74 -17.10 -14.39
N ILE A 141 14.90 -17.45 -15.68
CA ILE A 141 16.00 -18.29 -16.18
C ILE A 141 16.69 -17.52 -17.30
N GLU A 142 17.96 -17.27 -17.13
CA GLU A 142 18.83 -16.77 -18.19
C GLU A 142 19.40 -17.95 -18.96
N LEU A 143 19.08 -18.06 -20.25
CA LEU A 143 19.43 -19.24 -21.06
C LEU A 143 20.89 -19.22 -21.54
N GLU A 144 21.48 -18.05 -21.66
CA GLU A 144 22.83 -17.84 -22.21
C GLU A 144 23.74 -17.15 -21.19
N ASN A 145 23.90 -17.75 -20.00
CA ASN A 145 24.76 -17.22 -18.97
C ASN A 145 26.20 -17.71 -19.15
N GLY A 146 27.15 -16.79 -19.19
CA GLY A 146 28.57 -17.10 -19.35
C GLY A 146 29.22 -17.79 -18.15
N ASP A 147 28.69 -17.58 -16.93
CA ASP A 147 29.22 -18.20 -15.67
C ASP A 147 28.99 -19.72 -15.67
N LEU A 148 27.96 -20.21 -16.36
CA LEU A 148 27.62 -21.63 -16.47
C LEU A 148 27.93 -22.19 -17.86
N GLY A 149 28.89 -21.57 -18.55
CA GLY A 149 29.35 -22.00 -19.86
C GLY A 149 30.10 -23.32 -19.81
N TYR A 150 30.14 -23.98 -20.94
CA TYR A 150 30.97 -25.17 -21.16
C TYR A 150 31.72 -25.06 -22.49
N THR A 151 32.81 -25.79 -22.60
CA THR A 151 33.60 -25.82 -23.79
C THR A 151 33.43 -27.18 -24.52
N THR A 152 33.40 -27.15 -25.82
CA THR A 152 33.31 -28.34 -26.68
C THR A 152 34.36 -28.29 -27.80
N GLY A 153 34.40 -29.34 -28.61
CA GLY A 153 35.35 -29.49 -29.71
C GLY A 153 36.59 -30.29 -29.29
N ARG A 154 37.34 -30.74 -30.26
CA ARG A 154 38.53 -31.59 -30.06
C ARG A 154 39.59 -30.92 -29.20
N ASP A 155 39.71 -29.59 -29.34
CA ASP A 155 40.71 -28.77 -28.61
C ASP A 155 40.05 -27.89 -27.54
N GLN A 156 38.77 -28.16 -27.15
CA GLN A 156 37.96 -27.39 -26.19
C GLN A 156 37.90 -25.90 -26.51
N ASN A 157 37.91 -25.56 -27.77
CA ASN A 157 37.96 -24.18 -28.28
C ASN A 157 36.58 -23.58 -28.62
N ILE A 158 35.48 -24.36 -28.53
CA ILE A 158 34.13 -23.91 -28.77
C ILE A 158 33.45 -23.66 -27.43
N SER A 159 33.37 -22.40 -27.01
CA SER A 159 32.66 -22.01 -25.80
C SER A 159 31.16 -21.88 -26.05
N LYS A 160 30.35 -22.37 -25.13
CA LYS A 160 28.89 -22.26 -25.10
C LYS A 160 28.45 -21.76 -23.74
N ASN A 161 27.49 -20.86 -23.72
CA ASN A 161 26.85 -20.42 -22.50
C ASN A 161 25.85 -21.47 -22.02
N GLY A 162 25.56 -21.48 -20.72
CA GLY A 162 24.61 -22.40 -20.09
C GLY A 162 23.42 -21.69 -19.45
N PRO A 163 22.34 -22.43 -19.13
CA PRO A 163 21.21 -21.85 -18.44
C PRO A 163 21.50 -21.63 -16.96
N LYS A 164 21.09 -20.49 -16.42
CA LYS A 164 21.20 -20.12 -15.00
C LYS A 164 19.84 -19.74 -14.44
N TYR A 165 19.46 -20.31 -13.31
CA TYR A 165 18.31 -19.81 -12.53
C TYR A 165 18.70 -18.52 -11.82
N ILE A 166 18.08 -17.42 -12.22
CA ILE A 166 18.24 -16.11 -11.53
C ILE A 166 17.36 -16.09 -10.30
N ARG A 167 16.15 -16.67 -10.41
CA ARG A 167 15.15 -16.68 -9.35
C ARG A 167 14.23 -17.89 -9.47
N TYR A 168 13.96 -18.57 -8.37
CA TYR A 168 12.94 -19.61 -8.30
C TYR A 168 11.54 -19.02 -8.15
N ALA A 169 10.54 -19.66 -8.75
CA ALA A 169 9.13 -19.32 -8.58
C ALA A 169 8.68 -19.46 -7.13
N ASN A 170 7.86 -18.53 -6.65
CA ASN A 170 7.16 -18.67 -5.39
C ASN A 170 5.69 -18.25 -5.54
N ASN A 171 4.78 -19.23 -5.50
CA ASN A 171 3.33 -18.99 -5.64
C ASN A 171 2.67 -18.46 -4.37
N ASP A 172 3.36 -18.53 -3.22
CA ASP A 172 2.82 -18.14 -1.91
C ASP A 172 2.99 -16.64 -1.64
N ILE A 173 3.66 -15.92 -2.53
CA ILE A 173 3.83 -14.47 -2.38
C ILE A 173 2.47 -13.77 -2.46
N THR A 174 2.22 -12.91 -1.48
CA THR A 174 0.97 -12.17 -1.33
C THR A 174 1.22 -10.70 -0.96
N TRP A 175 0.14 -9.98 -0.77
CA TRP A 175 0.14 -8.58 -0.35
C TRP A 175 0.85 -8.39 1.00
N GLU A 176 1.65 -7.35 1.08
CA GLU A 176 2.07 -6.80 2.36
C GLU A 176 0.89 -6.05 2.97
N VAL A 177 0.55 -6.31 4.25
CA VAL A 177 -0.62 -5.75 4.93
C VAL A 177 -0.21 -4.92 6.14
N GLY A 178 -0.56 -3.64 6.12
CA GLY A 178 -0.45 -2.74 7.25
C GLY A 178 -1.79 -2.58 7.97
N SER A 179 -1.84 -2.92 9.27
CA SER A 179 -2.96 -2.61 10.16
C SER A 179 -2.66 -1.33 10.91
N LYS A 180 -3.49 -0.31 10.73
CA LYS A 180 -3.31 1.03 11.30
C LYS A 180 -4.42 1.35 12.28
N TRP A 181 -4.04 1.82 13.46
CA TRP A 181 -4.91 2.35 14.51
C TRP A 181 -4.52 3.78 14.78
N ASN A 182 -5.49 4.65 14.89
CA ASN A 182 -5.29 6.04 15.29
C ASN A 182 -6.39 6.46 16.26
N PHE A 183 -6.01 7.17 17.30
CA PHE A 183 -6.91 7.85 18.23
C PHE A 183 -6.47 9.29 18.34
N GLY A 184 -7.37 10.24 18.10
CA GLY A 184 -7.07 11.67 18.05
C GLY A 184 -8.05 12.53 18.85
N ILE A 185 -7.55 13.65 19.34
CA ILE A 185 -8.31 14.70 20.02
C ILE A 185 -8.00 16.03 19.34
N ASP A 186 -9.06 16.73 18.89
CA ASP A 186 -8.97 18.09 18.38
C ASP A 186 -9.55 19.03 19.43
N PHE A 187 -8.77 20.01 19.89
CA PHE A 187 -9.15 20.97 20.90
C PHE A 187 -8.93 22.40 20.39
N GLY A 188 -9.99 23.19 20.38
CA GLY A 188 -9.98 24.59 19.94
C GLY A 188 -10.31 25.56 21.06
N ILE A 189 -9.60 26.67 21.15
CA ILE A 189 -9.83 27.76 22.13
C ILE A 189 -10.11 29.05 21.37
N LYS A 190 -11.25 29.69 21.65
CA LYS A 190 -11.68 31.00 21.13
C LYS A 190 -11.59 31.17 19.61
N ASN A 191 -11.60 30.07 18.84
CA ASN A 191 -11.33 30.03 17.39
C ASN A 191 -9.97 30.63 16.97
N GLU A 192 -9.05 30.83 17.92
CA GLU A 192 -7.70 31.34 17.67
C GLU A 192 -6.64 30.26 17.82
N LEU A 193 -6.77 29.37 18.78
CA LEU A 193 -5.81 28.31 19.08
C LEU A 193 -6.46 26.95 18.79
N ASN A 194 -5.84 26.16 17.93
CA ASN A 194 -6.21 24.77 17.69
C ASN A 194 -5.06 23.85 18.09
N ILE A 195 -5.37 22.82 18.85
CA ILE A 195 -4.44 21.80 19.30
C ILE A 195 -4.97 20.46 18.81
N THR A 196 -4.12 19.71 18.12
CA THR A 196 -4.42 18.34 17.71
C THR A 196 -3.40 17.40 18.34
N PHE A 197 -3.90 16.33 18.95
CA PHE A 197 -3.09 15.27 19.54
C PHE A 197 -3.57 13.92 19.01
N ASP A 198 -2.64 13.14 18.44
CA ASP A 198 -2.90 11.82 17.90
C ASP A 198 -1.96 10.77 18.50
N ILE A 199 -2.49 9.60 18.80
CA ILE A 199 -1.75 8.40 19.17
C ILE A 199 -1.99 7.39 18.06
N PHE A 200 -0.93 6.85 17.48
CA PHE A 200 -1.06 5.86 16.42
C PHE A 200 -0.23 4.60 16.69
N LYS A 201 -0.71 3.52 16.10
CA LYS A 201 0.00 2.25 16.02
C LYS A 201 -0.21 1.64 14.65
N GLU A 202 0.89 1.28 13.97
CA GLU A 202 0.89 0.53 12.73
C GLU A 202 1.62 -0.80 12.93
N ILE A 203 1.00 -1.89 12.50
CA ILE A 203 1.63 -3.20 12.41
C ILE A 203 1.61 -3.62 10.96
N ARG A 204 2.77 -3.70 10.33
CA ARG A 204 2.95 -4.14 8.97
C ARG A 204 3.46 -5.57 8.98
N LYS A 205 2.74 -6.47 8.30
CA LYS A 205 3.02 -7.91 8.21
C LYS A 205 3.22 -8.31 6.75
N ASP A 206 3.74 -9.51 6.58
CA ASP A 206 3.93 -10.12 5.27
C ASP A 206 4.82 -9.28 4.36
N ILE A 207 5.81 -8.57 4.96
CA ILE A 207 6.76 -7.76 4.22
C ILE A 207 7.61 -8.67 3.35
N PHE A 208 7.62 -8.34 2.06
CA PHE A 208 8.43 -9.05 1.08
C PHE A 208 9.92 -8.85 1.34
N MET A 209 10.65 -9.96 1.43
CA MET A 209 12.10 -9.93 1.64
C MET A 209 12.78 -11.20 1.13
N GLU A 210 14.08 -11.10 0.85
CA GLU A 210 14.92 -12.23 0.47
C GLU A 210 15.14 -13.17 1.66
N ARG A 211 15.02 -14.48 1.43
CA ARG A 211 15.34 -15.50 2.43
C ARG A 211 16.86 -15.67 2.50
N GLN A 212 17.47 -15.14 3.54
CA GLN A 212 18.92 -15.27 3.77
C GLN A 212 19.33 -16.48 4.62
N GLN A 213 18.36 -17.18 5.20
CA GLN A 213 18.61 -18.29 6.15
C GLN A 213 18.61 -19.69 5.49
N ILE A 214 18.85 -19.74 4.19
CA ILE A 214 18.97 -21.04 3.49
C ILE A 214 20.41 -21.55 3.67
N PRO A 215 20.59 -22.78 4.16
CA PRO A 215 21.91 -23.33 4.35
C PRO A 215 22.70 -23.41 3.03
N ASP A 216 23.99 -23.05 3.07
CA ASP A 216 24.85 -22.99 1.88
C ASP A 216 24.99 -24.35 1.18
N TYR A 217 24.83 -25.46 1.92
CA TYR A 217 24.93 -26.82 1.35
C TYR A 217 23.76 -27.22 0.45
N TRP A 218 22.68 -26.42 0.41
CA TRP A 218 21.57 -26.62 -0.54
C TRP A 218 21.90 -26.06 -1.93
N GLY A 219 23.07 -25.44 -2.10
CA GLY A 219 23.51 -24.90 -3.39
C GLY A 219 22.72 -23.70 -3.90
N THR A 220 21.85 -23.13 -3.07
CA THR A 220 20.93 -22.07 -3.48
C THR A 220 21.42 -20.66 -3.12
N ASN A 221 22.36 -20.53 -2.18
CA ASN A 221 22.79 -19.23 -1.64
C ASN A 221 24.03 -18.62 -2.29
N GLY A 222 24.57 -19.24 -3.33
CA GLY A 222 25.56 -18.64 -4.23
C GLY A 222 26.80 -18.00 -3.58
N LYS A 223 27.17 -18.41 -2.36
CA LYS A 223 28.44 -18.01 -1.76
C LYS A 223 29.62 -18.87 -2.23
N ASP A 224 29.35 -19.86 -3.06
CA ASP A 224 30.41 -20.58 -3.73
C ASP A 224 31.09 -19.65 -4.71
N LYS A 225 32.25 -19.15 -4.30
CA LYS A 225 33.15 -18.31 -5.11
C LYS A 225 33.50 -18.92 -6.47
N TRP A 226 33.22 -20.23 -6.66
CA TRP A 226 33.57 -20.98 -7.85
C TRP A 226 32.43 -21.08 -8.87
N MET A 227 31.17 -20.98 -8.49
CA MET A 227 30.05 -21.18 -9.43
C MET A 227 29.11 -19.98 -9.58
N ASN A 228 29.25 -18.92 -8.80
CA ASN A 228 28.42 -17.69 -8.83
C ASN A 228 26.91 -17.98 -8.97
N LEU A 229 26.43 -19.04 -8.30
CA LEU A 229 25.09 -19.64 -8.42
C LEU A 229 24.09 -19.02 -7.44
N ALA A 230 24.20 -17.71 -7.17
CA ALA A 230 23.27 -17.02 -6.28
C ALA A 230 21.86 -17.00 -6.88
N THR A 231 21.06 -17.99 -6.57
CA THR A 231 19.63 -17.98 -6.88
C THR A 231 18.87 -17.37 -5.72
N LYS A 232 18.21 -16.25 -5.96
CA LYS A 232 17.44 -15.54 -4.94
C LYS A 232 16.12 -16.25 -4.65
N MET A 233 15.82 -16.42 -3.37
CA MET A 233 14.54 -16.89 -2.88
C MET A 233 13.86 -15.80 -2.06
N TYR A 234 12.60 -15.55 -2.33
CA TYR A 234 11.82 -14.50 -1.68
C TYR A 234 10.65 -15.07 -0.91
N GLY A 235 10.18 -14.34 0.09
CA GLY A 235 8.99 -14.67 0.86
C GLY A 235 8.40 -13.47 1.59
N ASN A 236 7.16 -13.57 2.02
CA ASN A 236 6.49 -12.62 2.89
C ASN A 236 6.83 -12.96 4.35
N LEU A 237 8.00 -12.54 4.83
CA LEU A 237 8.58 -12.99 6.10
C LEU A 237 8.69 -11.87 7.14
N GLY A 238 8.70 -10.62 6.69
CA GLY A 238 8.96 -9.47 7.55
C GLY A 238 7.75 -9.02 8.33
N LYS A 239 8.00 -8.50 9.53
CA LYS A 239 7.02 -7.80 10.36
C LYS A 239 7.67 -6.59 10.98
N VAL A 240 6.99 -5.44 10.93
CA VAL A 240 7.42 -4.18 11.54
C VAL A 240 6.26 -3.62 12.35
N GLU A 241 6.58 -3.10 13.52
CA GLU A 241 5.65 -2.34 14.36
C GLU A 241 6.17 -0.91 14.49
N ASN A 242 5.30 0.05 14.22
CA ASN A 242 5.52 1.48 14.41
C ASN A 242 4.43 2.04 15.32
N LYS A 243 4.82 2.86 16.29
CA LYS A 243 3.90 3.55 17.19
C LYS A 243 4.46 4.92 17.52
N GLY A 244 3.59 5.88 17.68
CA GLY A 244 4.03 7.23 17.95
C GLY A 244 2.90 8.13 18.44
N LEU A 245 3.29 9.36 18.69
CA LEU A 245 2.45 10.46 19.10
C LEU A 245 2.69 11.61 18.14
N ASP A 246 1.62 12.21 17.63
CA ASP A 246 1.68 13.42 16.83
C ASP A 246 1.01 14.56 17.58
N PHE A 247 1.64 15.72 17.58
CA PHE A 247 1.16 16.90 18.24
C PHE A 247 1.28 18.10 17.32
N SER A 248 0.18 18.84 17.14
CA SER A 248 0.14 20.08 16.35
C SER A 248 -0.52 21.20 17.15
N ILE A 249 0.03 22.40 17.03
CA ILE A 249 -0.54 23.63 17.57
C ILE A 249 -0.61 24.65 16.44
N ASP A 250 -1.82 25.15 16.19
CA ASP A 250 -2.09 26.21 15.23
C ASP A 250 -2.66 27.43 15.97
N TYR A 251 -1.99 28.57 15.87
CA TYR A 251 -2.45 29.82 16.45
C TYR A 251 -2.68 30.88 15.38
N VAL A 252 -3.92 31.40 15.32
CA VAL A 252 -4.31 32.45 14.37
C VAL A 252 -4.99 33.58 15.13
N LYS A 253 -4.32 34.71 15.25
CA LYS A 253 -4.92 35.91 15.80
C LYS A 253 -5.40 36.85 14.69
N ARG A 254 -6.67 37.21 14.75
CA ARG A 254 -7.25 38.25 13.87
C ARG A 254 -7.13 39.59 14.58
N PHE A 255 -6.37 40.52 13.99
CA PHE A 255 -6.35 41.89 14.42
C PHE A 255 -7.53 42.63 13.79
N ASN A 256 -8.12 43.62 14.48
CA ASN A 256 -9.24 44.40 13.95
C ASN A 256 -8.87 45.01 12.58
N ASN A 257 -9.89 45.25 11.75
CA ASN A 257 -9.79 45.70 10.34
C ASN A 257 -9.14 47.08 10.11
N ASP A 258 -8.42 47.65 11.06
CA ASP A 258 -7.79 48.96 10.96
C ASP A 258 -6.28 48.90 10.63
N PHE A 259 -5.80 47.72 10.12
CA PHE A 259 -4.46 47.56 9.56
C PHE A 259 -4.50 46.71 8.29
#